data_19accd7dfdc6b3d022bb46d6466385be
#
_entry.id   19accd7dfdc6b3d022bb46d6466385be
#
_cell.length_a   1.000
_cell.length_b   1.000
_cell.length_c   1.000
_cell.angle_alpha   90.00
_cell.angle_beta   90.00
_cell.angle_gamma   90.00
#
_symmetry.space_group_name_H-M   'P 1'
#
loop_
_entity.id
_entity.type
_entity.pdbx_description
1 polymer ?
#
loop_
_entity_poly.entity_id
_entity_poly.type
_entity_poly.pdbx_seq_one_letter_code
_entity_poly.pdbx_strand_id
1 'polypeptide(L)'
;MMAGLFLITSCETTAPCDCGNTSSGFVFPGQSVNMGSEATVDVFKKIDAAWLARDYETMKAHIADEGNYKFEDGSVVTNGEDFVAKVEESYQNDLANGVAWEWNTDYAFAVYPSKTEDNNWNEKGEWVNAQFTGSDGSVVIEWYQIDGDQLISWVQTKGQAAKE
;
A
#
# COMPACT_ATOMS: atom_id res chain seq x y z
N MET A 1 52.07 34.76 -37.02
CA MET A 1 51.34 33.57 -36.47
C MET A 1 50.41 34.06 -35.41
N MET A 2 49.13 34.17 -35.75
CA MET A 2 48.05 34.55 -34.75
C MET A 2 47.37 33.28 -34.36
N ALA A 3 47.45 32.95 -33.06
CA ALA A 3 46.73 31.84 -32.47
C ALA A 3 45.33 32.31 -32.05
N GLY A 4 44.32 31.84 -32.73
CA GLY A 4 42.93 32.10 -32.38
C GLY A 4 42.48 31.21 -31.23
N LEU A 5 42.07 31.84 -30.11
CA LEU A 5 41.50 31.18 -28.96
C LEU A 5 39.99 30.98 -29.20
N PHE A 6 39.57 29.72 -29.45
CA PHE A 6 38.15 29.37 -29.50
C PHE A 6 37.61 29.16 -28.06
N LEU A 7 36.81 30.12 -27.59
CA LEU A 7 35.99 29.94 -26.38
C LEU A 7 34.77 29.14 -26.78
N ILE A 8 34.71 27.89 -26.34
CA ILE A 8 33.49 27.07 -26.36
C ILE A 8 32.65 27.46 -25.16
N THR A 9 31.64 28.30 -25.36
CA THR A 9 30.59 28.53 -24.41
C THR A 9 29.69 27.30 -24.41
N SER A 10 29.88 26.43 -23.40
CA SER A 10 28.93 25.37 -23.08
C SER A 10 27.67 26.03 -22.53
N CYS A 11 26.62 26.02 -23.33
CA CYS A 11 25.27 26.39 -22.86
C CYS A 11 24.73 25.21 -22.06
N GLU A 12 24.91 25.24 -20.74
CA GLU A 12 24.14 24.37 -19.86
C GLU A 12 22.69 24.85 -19.83
N THR A 13 21.88 24.38 -20.76
CA THR A 13 20.44 24.45 -20.65
C THR A 13 20.02 23.35 -19.68
N THR A 14 20.08 23.61 -18.36
CA THR A 14 19.23 22.94 -17.41
C THR A 14 17.81 23.43 -17.66
N ALA A 15 17.15 22.85 -18.68
CA ALA A 15 15.69 22.91 -18.69
C ALA A 15 15.23 22.31 -17.37
N PRO A 16 14.44 23.02 -16.56
CA PRO A 16 13.80 22.37 -15.43
C PRO A 16 13.02 21.20 -16.02
N CYS A 17 13.32 19.97 -15.57
CA CYS A 17 12.42 18.86 -15.78
C CYS A 17 11.11 19.28 -15.11
N ASP A 18 10.20 19.84 -15.87
CA ASP A 18 8.80 19.91 -15.49
C ASP A 18 8.31 18.45 -15.50
N CYS A 19 8.57 17.77 -14.40
CA CYS A 19 7.87 16.55 -14.04
C CYS A 19 6.45 16.99 -13.69
N GLY A 20 5.75 17.57 -14.68
CA GLY A 20 4.36 17.93 -14.55
C GLY A 20 3.66 16.74 -13.92
N ASN A 21 2.91 16.99 -12.87
CA ASN A 21 2.06 16.01 -12.24
C ASN A 21 1.14 15.39 -13.29
N THR A 22 1.65 14.38 -13.99
CA THR A 22 0.87 13.54 -14.88
C THR A 22 0.10 12.57 -13.99
N SER A 23 -0.94 13.09 -13.31
CA SER A 23 -1.86 12.21 -12.64
C SER A 23 -2.69 11.50 -13.69
N SER A 24 -2.74 10.19 -13.64
CA SER A 24 -3.68 9.38 -14.39
C SER A 24 -4.74 8.83 -13.45
N GLY A 25 -5.99 9.14 -13.71
CA GLY A 25 -7.09 8.66 -12.87
C GLY A 25 -7.64 9.73 -11.90
N PHE A 26 -8.70 9.34 -11.20
CA PHE A 26 -9.37 10.17 -10.22
C PHE A 26 -9.85 9.29 -9.05
N VAL A 27 -9.84 9.83 -7.85
CA VAL A 27 -10.46 9.22 -6.67
C VAL A 27 -11.88 9.73 -6.52
N PHE A 28 -12.06 11.05 -6.71
CA PHE A 28 -13.36 11.74 -6.81
C PHE A 28 -13.32 12.72 -7.97
N PRO A 29 -14.48 13.21 -8.41
CA PRO A 29 -14.52 14.25 -9.44
C PRO A 29 -13.62 15.44 -9.06
N GLY A 30 -12.63 15.73 -9.89
CA GLY A 30 -11.68 16.84 -9.68
C GLY A 30 -10.44 16.51 -8.83
N GLN A 31 -10.32 15.30 -8.31
CA GLN A 31 -9.11 14.87 -7.58
C GLN A 31 -8.25 13.94 -8.41
N SER A 32 -6.98 14.29 -8.53
CA SER A 32 -5.97 13.44 -9.13
C SER A 32 -5.35 12.51 -8.10
N VAL A 33 -4.77 11.41 -8.57
CA VAL A 33 -3.98 10.48 -7.76
C VAL A 33 -2.51 10.76 -7.97
N ASN A 34 -1.77 10.90 -6.87
CA ASN A 34 -0.32 11.06 -6.87
C ASN A 34 0.35 9.81 -6.31
N MET A 35 1.61 9.60 -6.66
CA MET A 35 2.41 8.55 -6.01
C MET A 35 2.69 8.94 -4.56
N GLY A 36 2.57 7.97 -3.66
CA GLY A 36 2.90 8.10 -2.25
C GLY A 36 4.39 7.90 -1.96
N SER A 37 4.73 7.87 -0.69
CA SER A 37 6.11 7.80 -0.21
C SER A 37 6.61 6.37 -0.05
N GLU A 38 7.93 6.18 -0.17
CA GLU A 38 8.57 4.90 0.20
C GLU A 38 8.41 4.59 1.69
N ALA A 39 8.35 5.62 2.55
CA ALA A 39 8.15 5.44 3.98
C ALA A 39 6.83 4.72 4.30
N THR A 40 5.76 5.05 3.59
CA THR A 40 4.46 4.36 3.72
C THR A 40 4.55 2.89 3.26
N VAL A 41 5.24 2.63 2.15
CA VAL A 41 5.50 1.25 1.69
C VAL A 41 6.34 0.48 2.71
N ASP A 42 7.28 1.11 3.40
CA ASP A 42 8.10 0.45 4.43
C ASP A 42 7.29 0.11 5.69
N VAL A 43 6.27 0.89 6.06
CA VAL A 43 5.32 0.52 7.12
C VAL A 43 4.49 -0.69 6.69
N PHE A 44 3.96 -0.67 5.46
CA PHE A 44 3.27 -1.84 4.88
C PHE A 44 4.12 -3.10 4.97
N LYS A 45 5.39 -3.06 4.53
CA LYS A 45 6.30 -4.22 4.58
C LYS A 45 6.49 -4.77 6.00
N LYS A 46 6.53 -3.89 7.02
CA LYS A 46 6.62 -4.32 8.42
C LYS A 46 5.38 -5.07 8.86
N ILE A 47 4.20 -4.57 8.49
CA ILE A 47 2.92 -5.22 8.80
C ILE A 47 2.85 -6.58 8.09
N ASP A 48 3.17 -6.65 6.79
CA ASP A 48 3.15 -7.87 5.99
C ASP A 48 4.13 -8.93 6.55
N ALA A 49 5.36 -8.53 6.88
CA ALA A 49 6.34 -9.42 7.49
C ALA A 49 5.89 -9.94 8.87
N ALA A 50 5.30 -9.07 9.70
CA ALA A 50 4.75 -9.47 10.99
C ALA A 50 3.57 -10.43 10.84
N TRP A 51 2.72 -10.20 9.84
CA TRP A 51 1.58 -11.06 9.49
C TRP A 51 2.06 -12.46 9.08
N LEU A 52 3.00 -12.54 8.14
CA LEU A 52 3.59 -13.80 7.71
C LEU A 52 4.24 -14.57 8.87
N ALA A 53 4.95 -13.87 9.75
CA ALA A 53 5.59 -14.43 10.93
C ALA A 53 4.63 -14.72 12.08
N ARG A 54 3.36 -14.27 12.02
CA ARG A 54 2.39 -14.26 13.11
C ARG A 54 2.91 -13.54 14.37
N ASP A 55 3.68 -12.48 14.15
CA ASP A 55 4.11 -11.57 15.22
C ASP A 55 3.00 -10.56 15.52
N TYR A 56 2.01 -11.03 16.30
CA TYR A 56 0.82 -10.25 16.61
C TYR A 56 1.09 -9.01 17.46
N GLU A 57 2.16 -9.00 18.24
CA GLU A 57 2.54 -7.82 19.00
C GLU A 57 3.06 -6.71 18.07
N THR A 58 3.92 -7.05 17.12
CA THR A 58 4.36 -6.11 16.09
C THR A 58 3.19 -5.66 15.21
N MET A 59 2.27 -6.56 14.82
CA MET A 59 1.09 -6.18 14.06
C MET A 59 0.23 -5.17 14.83
N LYS A 60 -0.11 -5.46 16.10
CA LYS A 60 -0.92 -4.56 16.94
C LYS A 60 -0.26 -3.18 17.11
N ALA A 61 1.06 -3.14 17.22
CA ALA A 61 1.79 -1.88 17.33
C ALA A 61 1.64 -0.97 16.10
N HIS A 62 1.31 -1.53 14.94
CA HIS A 62 1.09 -0.81 13.69
C HIS A 62 -0.38 -0.70 13.26
N ILE A 63 -1.33 -1.15 14.07
CA ILE A 63 -2.77 -1.09 13.79
C ILE A 63 -3.42 -0.12 14.78
N ALA A 64 -4.11 0.90 14.28
CA ALA A 64 -4.76 1.89 15.12
C ALA A 64 -5.90 1.28 15.95
N ASP A 65 -6.10 1.80 17.19
CA ASP A 65 -7.17 1.35 18.08
C ASP A 65 -8.58 1.73 17.60
N GLU A 66 -8.66 2.73 16.70
CA GLU A 66 -9.91 3.18 16.07
C GLU A 66 -9.71 3.18 14.56
N GLY A 67 -10.00 2.07 13.90
CA GLY A 67 -9.83 1.88 12.47
C GLY A 67 -11.05 1.26 11.80
N ASN A 68 -10.92 0.93 10.51
CA ASN A 68 -11.93 0.22 9.74
C ASN A 68 -11.25 -0.86 8.88
N TYR A 69 -11.30 -2.10 9.34
CA TYR A 69 -10.58 -3.22 8.73
C TYR A 69 -11.57 -4.24 8.20
N LYS A 70 -11.70 -4.30 6.87
CA LYS A 70 -12.69 -5.15 6.20
C LYS A 70 -12.03 -6.36 5.56
N PHE A 71 -12.39 -7.53 6.03
CA PHE A 71 -11.94 -8.83 5.55
C PHE A 71 -12.72 -9.29 4.31
N GLU A 72 -12.16 -10.25 3.58
CA GLU A 72 -12.76 -10.83 2.36
C GLU A 72 -14.14 -11.47 2.60
N ASP A 73 -14.40 -11.98 3.80
CA ASP A 73 -15.68 -12.55 4.22
C ASP A 73 -16.76 -11.48 4.50
N GLY A 74 -16.39 -10.20 4.39
CA GLY A 74 -17.25 -9.06 4.66
C GLY A 74 -17.31 -8.66 6.15
N SER A 75 -16.61 -9.37 7.04
CA SER A 75 -16.50 -8.96 8.44
C SER A 75 -15.68 -7.68 8.56
N VAL A 76 -16.00 -6.87 9.57
CA VAL A 76 -15.32 -5.61 9.86
C VAL A 76 -14.92 -5.61 11.33
N VAL A 77 -13.65 -5.31 11.59
CA VAL A 77 -13.14 -5.05 12.94
C VAL A 77 -12.55 -3.64 13.01
N THR A 78 -12.40 -3.10 14.22
CA THR A 78 -12.09 -1.68 14.39
C THR A 78 -10.84 -1.40 15.22
N ASN A 79 -10.17 -2.44 15.72
CA ASN A 79 -8.98 -2.31 16.55
C ASN A 79 -7.98 -3.44 16.28
N GLY A 80 -6.75 -3.27 16.78
CA GLY A 80 -5.65 -4.22 16.56
C GLY A 80 -5.88 -5.58 17.20
N GLU A 81 -6.54 -5.66 18.35
CA GLU A 81 -6.79 -6.93 19.04
C GLU A 81 -7.72 -7.84 18.22
N ASP A 82 -8.85 -7.29 17.77
CA ASP A 82 -9.80 -8.04 16.93
C ASP A 82 -9.21 -8.36 15.56
N PHE A 83 -8.35 -7.46 15.02
CA PHE A 83 -7.67 -7.70 13.75
C PHE A 83 -6.76 -8.94 13.83
N VAL A 84 -5.88 -9.01 14.83
CA VAL A 84 -4.98 -10.16 14.97
C VAL A 84 -5.72 -11.45 15.35
N ALA A 85 -6.85 -11.34 16.03
CA ALA A 85 -7.72 -12.49 16.29
C ALA A 85 -8.30 -13.07 14.99
N LYS A 86 -8.70 -12.22 14.03
CA LYS A 86 -9.16 -12.65 12.70
C LYS A 86 -8.02 -13.25 11.87
N VAL A 87 -6.81 -12.72 11.98
CA VAL A 87 -5.62 -13.28 11.31
C VAL A 87 -5.31 -14.67 11.85
N GLU A 88 -5.38 -14.87 13.18
CA GLU A 88 -5.18 -16.19 13.78
C GLU A 88 -6.29 -17.17 13.35
N GLU A 89 -7.54 -16.73 13.27
CA GLU A 89 -8.65 -17.56 12.76
C GLU A 89 -8.37 -18.01 11.32
N SER A 90 -7.90 -17.10 10.45
CA SER A 90 -7.55 -17.41 9.06
C SER A 90 -6.40 -18.42 9.00
N TYR A 91 -5.35 -18.23 9.79
CA TYR A 91 -4.25 -19.19 9.90
C TYR A 91 -4.72 -20.59 10.32
N GLN A 92 -5.58 -20.70 11.33
CA GLN A 92 -6.10 -21.97 11.79
C GLN A 92 -6.98 -22.65 10.74
N ASN A 93 -7.74 -21.87 9.96
CA ASN A 93 -8.52 -22.38 8.83
C ASN A 93 -7.62 -22.91 7.73
N ASP A 94 -6.57 -22.21 7.35
CA ASP A 94 -5.61 -22.64 6.34
C ASP A 94 -4.92 -23.94 6.78
N LEU A 95 -4.46 -23.99 8.02
CA LEU A 95 -3.84 -25.19 8.61
C LEU A 95 -4.81 -26.40 8.58
N ALA A 96 -6.07 -26.20 8.93
CA ALA A 96 -7.09 -27.25 8.93
C ALA A 96 -7.39 -27.79 7.50
N ASN A 97 -7.21 -26.94 6.49
CA ASN A 97 -7.41 -27.29 5.08
C ASN A 97 -6.13 -27.71 4.37
N GLY A 98 -4.99 -27.80 5.07
CA GLY A 98 -3.70 -28.20 4.50
C GLY A 98 -3.09 -27.14 3.57
N VAL A 99 -3.51 -25.88 3.69
CA VAL A 99 -2.94 -24.76 2.96
C VAL A 99 -1.74 -24.22 3.74
N ALA A 100 -0.60 -24.03 3.09
CA ALA A 100 0.57 -23.47 3.73
C ALA A 100 0.36 -21.97 3.96
N TRP A 101 0.74 -21.50 5.16
CA TRP A 101 0.73 -20.09 5.55
C TRP A 101 1.93 -19.38 4.95
N GLU A 102 1.86 -19.15 3.66
CA GLU A 102 2.91 -18.47 2.88
C GLU A 102 2.33 -17.81 1.64
N TRP A 103 2.92 -16.71 1.23
CA TRP A 103 2.57 -15.98 0.02
C TRP A 103 3.76 -15.21 -0.53
N ASN A 104 3.66 -14.83 -1.80
CA ASN A 104 4.56 -13.88 -2.42
C ASN A 104 3.84 -12.54 -2.54
N THR A 105 4.52 -11.47 -2.17
CA THR A 105 4.08 -10.10 -2.48
C THR A 105 4.48 -9.80 -3.92
N ASP A 106 3.51 -9.78 -4.84
CA ASP A 106 3.76 -9.62 -6.28
C ASP A 106 4.10 -8.17 -6.61
N TYR A 107 3.41 -7.22 -5.98
CA TYR A 107 3.70 -5.79 -6.04
C TYR A 107 3.12 -5.06 -4.83
N ALA A 108 3.68 -3.89 -4.54
CA ALA A 108 3.09 -2.90 -3.65
C ALA A 108 3.51 -1.50 -4.10
N PHE A 109 2.58 -0.55 -4.04
CA PHE A 109 2.86 0.85 -4.32
C PHE A 109 1.95 1.76 -3.51
N ALA A 110 2.46 2.94 -3.13
CA ALA A 110 1.69 3.91 -2.37
C ALA A 110 1.14 5.01 -3.28
N VAL A 111 -0.06 5.47 -2.95
CA VAL A 111 -0.74 6.59 -3.62
C VAL A 111 -1.45 7.48 -2.60
N TYR A 112 -1.70 8.73 -2.97
CA TYR A 112 -2.57 9.63 -2.22
C TYR A 112 -3.36 10.55 -3.16
N PRO A 113 -4.59 10.97 -2.77
CA PRO A 113 -5.37 11.93 -3.55
C PRO A 113 -4.75 13.32 -3.46
N SER A 114 -4.81 14.10 -4.54
CA SER A 114 -4.43 15.50 -4.49
C SER A 114 -5.36 16.28 -3.57
N LYS A 115 -4.79 17.20 -2.79
CA LYS A 115 -5.59 18.13 -1.98
C LYS A 115 -6.21 19.17 -2.90
N THR A 116 -7.52 19.40 -2.77
CA THR A 116 -8.23 20.48 -3.43
C THR A 116 -8.85 21.40 -2.37
N GLU A 117 -9.05 22.69 -2.68
CA GLU A 117 -9.60 23.66 -1.72
C GLU A 117 -11.03 23.30 -1.27
N ASP A 118 -11.81 22.65 -2.14
CA ASP A 118 -13.19 22.25 -1.88
C ASP A 118 -13.33 20.85 -1.27
N ASN A 119 -12.21 20.23 -0.93
CA ASN A 119 -12.18 18.86 -0.51
C ASN A 119 -12.45 18.73 0.99
N ASN A 120 -13.71 18.41 1.34
CA ASN A 120 -14.09 18.00 2.70
C ASN A 120 -13.62 16.59 3.06
N TRP A 121 -12.91 15.92 2.15
CA TRP A 121 -12.36 14.62 2.45
C TRP A 121 -11.15 14.74 3.37
N ASN A 122 -11.37 14.40 4.61
CA ASN A 122 -10.36 14.45 5.67
C ASN A 122 -9.55 13.14 5.68
N GLU A 123 -9.13 12.67 4.50
CA GLU A 123 -8.26 11.50 4.45
C GLU A 123 -6.90 11.83 5.05
N LYS A 124 -6.56 11.01 5.99
CA LYS A 124 -5.25 11.02 6.62
C LYS A 124 -4.37 9.97 5.94
N GLY A 125 -3.09 10.29 5.88
CA GLY A 125 -2.08 9.34 5.40
C GLY A 125 -2.15 9.06 3.90
N GLU A 126 -1.60 7.93 3.52
CA GLU A 126 -1.46 7.45 2.15
C GLU A 126 -2.05 6.04 2.04
N TRP A 127 -2.37 5.63 0.82
CA TRP A 127 -2.90 4.30 0.53
C TRP A 127 -1.83 3.44 -0.14
N VAL A 128 -1.59 2.24 0.39
CA VAL A 128 -0.81 1.21 -0.29
C VAL A 128 -1.77 0.21 -0.93
N ASN A 129 -1.61 -0.04 -2.24
CA ASN A 129 -2.18 -1.19 -2.90
C ASN A 129 -1.14 -2.29 -3.00
N ALA A 130 -1.49 -3.49 -2.63
CA ALA A 130 -0.64 -4.66 -2.74
C ALA A 130 -1.40 -5.85 -3.31
N GLN A 131 -0.69 -6.71 -4.03
CA GLN A 131 -1.19 -8.00 -4.47
C GLN A 131 -0.28 -9.10 -3.96
N PHE A 132 -0.92 -10.21 -3.60
CA PHE A 132 -0.25 -11.39 -3.10
C PHE A 132 -0.74 -12.62 -3.86
N THR A 133 0.18 -13.57 -4.05
CA THR A 133 -0.14 -14.91 -4.54
C THR A 133 0.14 -15.93 -3.45
N GLY A 134 -0.91 -16.58 -2.96
CA GLY A 134 -0.83 -17.62 -1.94
C GLY A 134 -0.24 -18.94 -2.45
N SER A 135 0.12 -19.82 -1.52
CA SER A 135 0.67 -21.15 -1.83
C SER A 135 -0.30 -22.04 -2.61
N ASP A 136 -1.60 -21.80 -2.49
CA ASP A 136 -2.67 -22.47 -3.21
C ASP A 136 -2.98 -21.85 -4.59
N GLY A 137 -2.23 -20.80 -4.99
CA GLY A 137 -2.44 -20.04 -6.21
C GLY A 137 -3.61 -19.04 -6.13
N SER A 138 -4.20 -18.83 -4.96
CA SER A 138 -5.17 -17.77 -4.76
C SER A 138 -4.50 -16.40 -4.88
N VAL A 139 -5.24 -15.42 -5.39
CA VAL A 139 -4.76 -14.04 -5.51
C VAL A 139 -5.53 -13.16 -4.54
N VAL A 140 -4.80 -12.43 -3.71
CA VAL A 140 -5.36 -11.48 -2.75
C VAL A 140 -4.92 -10.08 -3.16
N ILE A 141 -5.86 -9.13 -3.18
CA ILE A 141 -5.58 -7.71 -3.40
C ILE A 141 -6.06 -6.96 -2.18
N GLU A 142 -5.18 -6.10 -1.67
CA GLU A 142 -5.42 -5.34 -0.46
C GLU A 142 -5.14 -3.86 -0.64
N TRP A 143 -5.87 -3.05 0.11
CA TRP A 143 -5.63 -1.64 0.28
C TRP A 143 -5.40 -1.33 1.75
N TYR A 144 -4.30 -0.64 2.02
CA TYR A 144 -3.87 -0.22 3.35
C TYR A 144 -3.87 1.29 3.40
N GLN A 145 -4.67 1.91 4.26
CA GLN A 145 -4.55 3.33 4.55
C GLN A 145 -3.65 3.51 5.77
N ILE A 146 -2.51 4.14 5.57
CA ILE A 146 -1.47 4.30 6.57
C ILE A 146 -1.26 5.78 6.86
N ASP A 147 -1.39 6.17 8.13
CA ASP A 147 -1.10 7.52 8.64
C ASP A 147 0.08 7.45 9.62
N GLY A 148 1.22 8.03 9.21
CA GLY A 148 2.48 7.85 9.93
C GLY A 148 2.93 6.39 9.95
N ASP A 149 2.91 5.76 11.11
CA ASP A 149 3.26 4.35 11.31
C ASP A 149 2.05 3.45 11.63
N GLN A 150 0.83 3.99 11.51
CA GLN A 150 -0.40 3.31 11.87
C GLN A 150 -1.27 2.99 10.66
N LEU A 151 -1.69 1.73 10.54
CA LEU A 151 -2.77 1.31 9.67
C LEU A 151 -4.10 1.78 10.27
N ILE A 152 -4.82 2.65 9.57
CA ILE A 152 -6.08 3.25 10.03
C ILE A 152 -7.29 2.71 9.27
N SER A 153 -7.09 2.13 8.10
CA SER A 153 -8.12 1.45 7.33
C SER A 153 -7.50 0.38 6.43
N TRP A 154 -8.23 -0.69 6.22
CA TRP A 154 -7.78 -1.80 5.38
C TRP A 154 -8.95 -2.54 4.75
N VAL A 155 -8.76 -2.99 3.54
CA VAL A 155 -9.74 -3.83 2.85
C VAL A 155 -9.04 -4.91 2.05
N GLN A 156 -9.56 -6.13 2.15
CA GLN A 156 -9.06 -7.31 1.46
C GLN A 156 -10.11 -7.83 0.49
N THR A 157 -9.63 -8.28 -0.67
CA THR A 157 -10.41 -9.05 -1.63
C THR A 157 -9.60 -10.25 -2.08
N LYS A 158 -10.23 -11.43 -2.13
CA LYS A 158 -9.59 -12.68 -2.56
C LYS A 158 -10.28 -13.22 -3.80
N GLY A 159 -9.50 -13.44 -4.85
CA GLY A 159 -9.90 -14.20 -6.02
C GLY A 159 -9.59 -15.68 -5.82
N GLN A 160 -10.42 -16.55 -6.34
CA GLN A 160 -10.10 -17.99 -6.36
C GLN A 160 -9.05 -18.26 -7.43
N ALA A 161 -8.16 -19.22 -7.16
CA ALA A 161 -7.29 -19.76 -8.20
C ALA A 161 -8.13 -20.26 -9.39
N ALA A 162 -7.63 -20.04 -10.61
CA ALA A 162 -8.27 -20.60 -11.80
C ALA A 162 -8.32 -22.13 -11.65
N LYS A 163 -9.51 -22.71 -11.75
CA LYS A 163 -9.64 -24.17 -11.82
C LYS A 163 -9.15 -24.60 -13.20
N GLU A 164 -8.08 -25.37 -13.26
CA GLU A 164 -7.64 -26.07 -14.47
C GLU A 164 -8.66 -27.13 -14.91
#